data_aba916050e752ef264147fe3195289ee
#
_entry.id   aba916050e752ef264147fe3195289ee
#
_cell.length_a   1.000
_cell.length_b   1.000
_cell.length_c   1.000
_cell.angle_alpha   90.00
_cell.angle_beta   90.00
_cell.angle_gamma   90.00
#
_symmetry.space_group_name_H-M   'P 1'
#
loop_
_entity.id
_entity.type
_entity.pdbx_description
1 polymer ?
#
loop_
_entity_poly.entity_id
_entity_poly.type
_entity_poly.pdbx_seq_one_letter_code
_entity_poly.pdbx_strand_id
1 'polypeptide(L)'
;MRPFVRMWLRACDNGDPPKRQQRAITPQLLRSMYERSGSGSVVRNDSETAIVAEVAIVAYFFAMRSCEITETPEPGRTKITRLRGVTFRDHRNREMDHNSEELTTARRVTVTFENQKNGLKNDRRTHEKSGDQVMCPVLRLASLIKRVLRTVPMAGPDTPVGATYINNEQSKVTAETLRKNLRLACTLGGGKEVFGYGAADIGTRSIRYGAAMGLFLMNHPVAKIKILGRWSSDAFLDYIWPQVLEWTNQMSSDMIRNNSFFDASDERRESKDDPRTRGSRPITMADGGRKNNSKLHLHH
;
A
#
# COMPACT_ATOMS: atom_id res chain seq x y z
N MET A 1 -9.16 22.84 -19.96
CA MET A 1 -8.35 22.30 -21.08
C MET A 1 -9.29 22.06 -22.25
N ARG A 2 -9.04 22.65 -23.43
CA ARG A 2 -9.93 22.55 -24.60
C ARG A 2 -10.00 21.10 -25.10
N PRO A 3 -11.17 20.59 -25.58
CA PRO A 3 -11.34 19.21 -26.04
C PRO A 3 -10.30 18.78 -27.10
N PHE A 4 -9.93 19.67 -27.98
CA PHE A 4 -8.94 19.48 -29.04
C PHE A 4 -7.53 19.15 -28.46
N VAL A 5 -7.11 19.85 -27.42
CA VAL A 5 -5.82 19.59 -26.75
C VAL A 5 -5.78 18.20 -26.11
N ARG A 6 -6.90 17.75 -25.53
CA ARG A 6 -7.02 16.39 -24.97
C ARG A 6 -6.95 15.32 -26.05
N MET A 7 -7.55 15.57 -27.21
CA MET A 7 -7.52 14.64 -28.35
C MET A 7 -6.11 14.53 -28.91
N TRP A 8 -5.40 15.66 -29.03
CA TRP A 8 -4.00 15.70 -29.50
C TRP A 8 -3.06 14.99 -28.54
N LEU A 9 -3.18 15.22 -27.23
CA LEU A 9 -2.41 14.53 -26.21
C LEU A 9 -2.66 13.02 -26.23
N ARG A 10 -3.90 12.57 -26.46
CA ARG A 10 -4.20 11.14 -26.62
C ARG A 10 -3.58 10.53 -27.90
N ALA A 11 -3.57 11.29 -28.99
CA ALA A 11 -2.95 10.85 -30.23
C ALA A 11 -1.42 10.72 -30.08
N CYS A 12 -0.78 11.67 -29.38
CA CYS A 12 0.64 11.58 -29.01
C CYS A 12 0.90 10.40 -28.05
N ASP A 13 0.08 10.20 -27.02
CA ASP A 13 0.20 9.06 -26.06
C ASP A 13 0.09 7.69 -26.78
N ASN A 14 -0.70 7.59 -27.89
CA ASN A 14 -0.82 6.36 -28.68
C ASN A 14 0.39 6.10 -29.58
N GLY A 15 1.17 7.12 -29.93
CA GLY A 15 2.42 7.00 -30.71
C GLY A 15 3.66 6.80 -29.84
N ASP A 16 3.57 7.06 -28.54
CA ASP A 16 4.66 6.88 -27.62
C ASP A 16 4.88 5.38 -27.29
N PRO A 17 6.12 4.94 -27.13
CA PRO A 17 6.37 3.59 -26.63
C PRO A 17 5.70 3.40 -25.27
N PRO A 18 5.11 2.21 -25.01
CA PRO A 18 4.39 1.97 -23.77
C PRO A 18 5.27 2.30 -22.57
N LYS A 19 4.76 3.15 -21.67
CA LYS A 19 5.46 3.54 -20.45
C LYS A 19 5.85 2.28 -19.69
N ARG A 20 7.14 2.08 -19.46
CA ARG A 20 7.66 0.94 -18.70
C ARG A 20 7.04 0.93 -17.32
N GLN A 21 6.15 -0.03 -17.08
CA GLN A 21 5.50 -0.20 -15.79
C GLN A 21 6.48 -0.81 -14.80
N GLN A 22 6.50 -0.26 -13.58
CA GLN A 22 7.30 -0.86 -12.51
C GLN A 22 6.63 -2.15 -12.04
N ARG A 23 7.42 -3.21 -11.84
CA ARG A 23 6.97 -4.49 -11.29
C ARG A 23 6.69 -4.38 -9.79
N ALA A 24 5.73 -5.17 -9.30
CA ALA A 24 5.48 -5.32 -7.86
C ALA A 24 6.65 -6.07 -7.21
N ILE A 25 7.17 -5.56 -6.10
CA ILE A 25 8.22 -6.27 -5.34
C ILE A 25 7.61 -7.39 -4.50
N THR A 26 8.41 -8.44 -4.30
CA THR A 26 8.02 -9.56 -3.46
C THR A 26 8.42 -9.35 -2.00
N PRO A 27 7.73 -9.98 -1.02
CA PRO A 27 8.19 -10.05 0.37
C PRO A 27 9.60 -10.64 0.50
N GLN A 28 9.96 -11.56 -0.38
CA GLN A 28 11.29 -12.18 -0.43
C GLN A 28 12.40 -11.15 -0.68
N LEU A 29 12.18 -10.19 -1.60
CA LEU A 29 13.14 -9.10 -1.82
C LEU A 29 13.33 -8.24 -0.57
N LEU A 30 12.24 -7.87 0.11
CA LEU A 30 12.30 -7.06 1.32
C LEU A 30 13.01 -7.80 2.46
N ARG A 31 12.78 -9.09 2.59
CA ARG A 31 13.47 -9.94 3.56
C ARG A 31 14.96 -10.00 3.27
N SER A 32 15.35 -10.27 2.03
CA SER A 32 16.75 -10.26 1.60
C SER A 32 17.43 -8.91 1.85
N MET A 33 16.72 -7.82 1.59
CA MET A 33 17.20 -6.47 1.87
C MET A 33 17.46 -6.24 3.36
N TYR A 34 16.55 -6.67 4.23
CA TYR A 34 16.66 -6.56 5.67
C TYR A 34 17.83 -7.41 6.21
N GLU A 35 17.93 -8.66 5.81
CA GLU A 35 18.99 -9.59 6.24
C GLU A 35 20.38 -9.08 5.83
N ARG A 36 20.53 -8.64 4.59
CA ARG A 36 21.79 -8.07 4.06
C ARG A 36 22.20 -6.75 4.73
N SER A 37 21.23 -5.99 5.24
CA SER A 37 21.52 -4.75 5.95
C SER A 37 22.13 -4.98 7.33
N GLY A 38 22.23 -6.22 7.80
CA GLY A 38 22.70 -6.57 9.15
C GLY A 38 21.68 -6.23 10.25
N SER A 39 20.47 -5.88 9.90
CA SER A 39 19.42 -5.51 10.86
C SER A 39 18.98 -6.66 11.77
N GLY A 40 19.28 -7.91 11.41
CA GLY A 40 19.05 -9.10 12.23
C GLY A 40 20.15 -9.41 13.25
N SER A 41 21.24 -8.66 13.27
CA SER A 41 22.33 -8.83 14.22
C SER A 41 21.92 -8.44 15.65
N VAL A 42 22.48 -9.11 16.64
CA VAL A 42 22.36 -8.77 18.07
C VAL A 42 22.92 -7.36 18.35
N VAL A 43 23.88 -6.93 17.53
CA VAL A 43 24.43 -5.57 17.58
C VAL A 43 23.45 -4.60 16.91
N ARG A 44 23.07 -3.56 17.64
CA ARG A 44 22.21 -2.48 17.13
C ARG A 44 22.84 -1.87 15.88
N ASN A 45 22.16 -2.03 14.74
CA ASN A 45 22.64 -1.51 13.46
C ASN A 45 21.90 -0.22 13.11
N ASP A 46 22.59 0.91 13.25
CA ASP A 46 22.08 2.24 12.90
C ASP A 46 22.55 2.68 11.49
N SER A 47 23.05 1.77 10.66
CA SER A 47 23.44 2.08 9.29
C SER A 47 22.25 2.54 8.46
N GLU A 48 22.53 3.40 7.48
CA GLU A 48 21.52 3.88 6.54
C GLU A 48 20.79 2.73 5.86
N THR A 49 21.50 1.68 5.46
CA THR A 49 20.93 0.50 4.80
C THR A 49 19.93 -0.24 5.69
N ALA A 50 20.19 -0.34 6.99
CA ALA A 50 19.28 -0.95 7.97
C ALA A 50 17.99 -0.12 8.11
N ILE A 51 18.11 1.18 8.21
CA ILE A 51 16.98 2.10 8.31
C ILE A 51 16.12 2.04 7.05
N VAL A 52 16.75 2.07 5.88
CA VAL A 52 16.06 1.99 4.59
C VAL A 52 15.33 0.67 4.41
N ALA A 53 15.90 -0.45 4.89
CA ALA A 53 15.24 -1.76 4.85
C ALA A 53 13.98 -1.77 5.74
N GLU A 54 14.04 -1.23 6.95
CA GLU A 54 12.89 -1.13 7.84
C GLU A 54 11.81 -0.19 7.28
N VAL A 55 12.21 0.96 6.73
CA VAL A 55 11.32 1.89 6.02
C VAL A 55 10.61 1.21 4.85
N ALA A 56 11.32 0.41 4.05
CA ALA A 56 10.74 -0.33 2.94
C ALA A 56 9.68 -1.35 3.40
N ILE A 57 9.95 -2.08 4.49
CA ILE A 57 9.01 -3.05 5.06
C ILE A 57 7.77 -2.35 5.61
N VAL A 58 7.93 -1.24 6.33
CA VAL A 58 6.79 -0.42 6.81
C VAL A 58 5.97 0.08 5.63
N ALA A 59 6.63 0.64 4.61
CA ALA A 59 5.96 1.12 3.40
C ALA A 59 5.16 0.02 2.68
N TYR A 60 5.66 -1.22 2.69
CA TYR A 60 4.96 -2.37 2.13
C TYR A 60 3.66 -2.67 2.88
N PHE A 61 3.71 -2.85 4.21
CA PHE A 61 2.52 -3.19 4.98
C PHE A 61 1.42 -2.12 4.90
N PHE A 62 1.81 -0.86 4.96
CA PHE A 62 0.86 0.25 4.87
C PHE A 62 0.58 0.72 3.44
N ALA A 63 1.06 0.01 2.43
CA ALA A 63 0.93 0.35 1.01
C ALA A 63 1.23 1.84 0.76
N MET A 64 2.33 2.35 1.33
CA MET A 64 2.67 3.77 1.32
C MET A 64 3.14 4.25 -0.04
N ARG A 65 2.84 5.51 -0.35
CA ARG A 65 3.56 6.25 -1.39
C ARG A 65 4.94 6.64 -0.84
N SER A 66 5.93 6.78 -1.70
CA SER A 66 7.27 7.22 -1.25
C SER A 66 7.20 8.52 -0.44
N CYS A 67 6.45 9.51 -0.88
CA CYS A 67 6.29 10.79 -0.18
C CYS A 67 5.59 10.71 1.19
N GLU A 68 5.01 9.58 1.56
CA GLU A 68 4.39 9.36 2.87
C GLU A 68 5.40 8.86 3.91
N ILE A 69 6.57 8.38 3.49
CA ILE A 69 7.59 7.82 4.40
C ILE A 69 9.01 8.31 4.11
N THR A 70 9.27 8.84 2.93
CA THR A 70 10.56 9.42 2.57
C THR A 70 10.46 10.92 2.42
N GLU A 71 11.57 11.61 2.61
CA GLU A 71 11.65 13.04 2.36
C GLU A 71 11.49 13.35 0.87
N THR A 72 10.78 14.44 0.60
CA THR A 72 10.62 15.00 -0.76
C THR A 72 11.25 16.40 -0.80
N PRO A 73 11.97 16.75 -1.88
CA PRO A 73 12.61 18.05 -2.00
C PRO A 73 11.63 19.23 -1.96
N GLU A 74 10.41 19.02 -2.46
CA GLU A 74 9.39 20.04 -2.51
C GLU A 74 8.23 19.74 -1.54
N PRO A 75 7.72 20.76 -0.83
CA PRO A 75 6.57 20.61 0.05
C PRO A 75 5.30 20.32 -0.76
N GLY A 76 4.89 19.05 -0.77
CA GLY A 76 3.63 18.61 -1.38
C GLY A 76 2.46 18.62 -0.38
N ARG A 77 1.26 18.32 -0.90
CA ARG A 77 0.07 18.08 -0.04
C ARG A 77 0.27 16.92 0.91
N THR A 78 0.93 15.88 0.46
CA THR A 78 1.16 14.68 1.27
C THR A 78 2.22 14.98 2.34
N LYS A 79 1.87 14.66 3.57
CA LYS A 79 2.79 14.81 4.71
C LYS A 79 3.50 13.49 4.97
N ILE A 80 4.80 13.59 5.27
CA ILE A 80 5.59 12.44 5.73
C ILE A 80 5.07 11.94 7.08
N THR A 81 5.11 10.64 7.30
CA THR A 81 4.70 10.02 8.56
C THR A 81 5.65 10.45 9.69
N ARG A 82 5.08 11.00 10.77
CA ARG A 82 5.78 11.52 11.95
C ARG A 82 5.47 10.67 13.17
N LEU A 83 6.24 10.81 14.23
CA LEU A 83 6.04 10.07 15.48
C LEU A 83 4.60 10.22 16.00
N ARG A 84 4.04 11.43 16.03
CA ARG A 84 2.64 11.68 16.47
C ARG A 84 1.59 10.94 15.64
N GLY A 85 1.91 10.55 14.41
CA GLY A 85 1.03 9.81 13.51
C GLY A 85 1.05 8.30 13.75
N VAL A 86 1.83 7.80 14.70
CA VAL A 86 1.97 6.36 14.97
C VAL A 86 1.49 6.06 16.38
N THR A 87 0.58 5.10 16.51
CA THR A 87 0.04 4.68 17.82
C THR A 87 0.18 3.17 17.96
N PHE A 88 0.78 2.72 19.05
CA PHE A 88 0.88 1.31 19.42
C PHE A 88 -0.16 0.96 20.47
N ARG A 89 -0.69 -0.26 20.42
CA ARG A 89 -1.62 -0.79 21.43
C ARG A 89 -1.24 -2.20 21.84
N ASP A 90 -1.34 -2.44 23.13
CA ASP A 90 -1.12 -3.76 23.74
C ASP A 90 -2.30 -4.73 23.43
N HIS A 91 -2.22 -5.94 24.00
CA HIS A 91 -3.27 -6.96 23.88
C HIS A 91 -4.59 -6.58 24.57
N ARG A 92 -4.55 -5.63 25.53
CA ARG A 92 -5.73 -5.07 26.19
C ARG A 92 -6.25 -3.81 25.51
N ASN A 93 -5.74 -3.49 24.30
CA ASN A 93 -6.07 -2.31 23.52
C ASN A 93 -5.67 -0.97 24.16
N ARG A 94 -4.81 -0.97 25.20
CA ARG A 94 -4.27 0.25 25.81
C ARG A 94 -3.17 0.82 24.93
N GLU A 95 -3.13 2.14 24.84
CA GLU A 95 -2.07 2.85 24.14
C GLU A 95 -0.74 2.72 24.88
N MET A 96 0.33 2.51 24.12
CA MET A 96 1.68 2.37 24.65
C MET A 96 2.50 3.59 24.30
N ASP A 97 3.27 4.08 25.28
CA ASP A 97 4.21 5.18 25.07
C ASP A 97 5.35 4.74 24.13
N HIS A 98 5.79 5.63 23.26
CA HIS A 98 6.91 5.37 22.34
C HIS A 98 8.24 5.13 23.07
N ASN A 99 8.41 5.68 24.28
CA ASN A 99 9.57 5.45 25.13
C ASN A 99 9.53 4.11 25.88
N SER A 100 8.42 3.38 25.82
CA SER A 100 8.30 2.09 26.51
C SER A 100 9.34 1.09 26.00
N GLU A 101 10.06 0.46 26.91
CA GLU A 101 10.98 -0.64 26.58
C GLU A 101 10.24 -1.80 25.93
N GLU A 102 8.97 -1.99 26.29
CA GLU A 102 8.10 -3.05 25.79
C GLU A 102 7.42 -2.72 24.46
N LEU A 103 7.77 -1.63 23.79
CA LEU A 103 7.08 -1.18 22.54
C LEU A 103 7.03 -2.29 21.47
N THR A 104 8.04 -3.17 21.43
CA THR A 104 8.09 -4.33 20.53
C THR A 104 7.10 -5.44 20.89
N THR A 105 6.51 -5.41 22.11
CA THR A 105 5.49 -6.38 22.53
C THR A 105 4.08 -5.95 22.10
N ALA A 106 3.90 -4.73 21.61
CA ALA A 106 2.62 -4.24 21.14
C ALA A 106 1.93 -5.26 20.23
N ARG A 107 0.61 -5.41 20.37
CA ARG A 107 -0.20 -6.28 19.53
C ARG A 107 -0.43 -5.68 18.15
N ARG A 108 -0.69 -4.37 18.11
CA ARG A 108 -1.04 -3.66 16.87
C ARG A 108 -0.40 -2.28 16.80
N VAL A 109 -0.26 -1.80 15.58
CA VAL A 109 0.20 -0.44 15.29
C VAL A 109 -0.72 0.22 14.29
N THR A 110 -1.04 1.49 14.54
CA THR A 110 -1.86 2.34 13.66
C THR A 110 -1.00 3.46 13.13
N VAL A 111 -1.05 3.69 11.83
CA VAL A 111 -0.48 4.86 11.16
C VAL A 111 -1.61 5.78 10.74
N THR A 112 -1.51 7.06 11.11
CA THR A 112 -2.41 8.13 10.71
C THR A 112 -1.76 8.94 9.60
N PHE A 113 -2.41 8.99 8.44
CA PHE A 113 -1.98 9.76 7.27
C PHE A 113 -2.64 11.15 7.35
N GLU A 114 -1.89 12.15 7.79
CA GLU A 114 -2.40 13.49 8.08
C GLU A 114 -3.01 14.17 6.85
N ASN A 115 -2.31 14.09 5.71
CA ASN A 115 -2.79 14.69 4.47
C ASN A 115 -2.31 13.86 3.28
N GLN A 116 -3.20 13.55 2.36
CA GLN A 116 -2.93 12.69 1.22
C GLN A 116 -3.18 13.40 -0.11
N LYS A 117 -2.55 12.89 -1.18
CA LYS A 117 -2.70 13.41 -2.55
C LYS A 117 -4.17 13.50 -3.01
N ASN A 118 -5.02 12.58 -2.55
CA ASN A 118 -6.45 12.52 -2.88
C ASN A 118 -7.33 13.42 -1.99
N GLY A 119 -6.73 14.25 -1.13
CA GLY A 119 -7.44 15.19 -0.26
C GLY A 119 -7.96 14.58 1.05
N LEU A 120 -7.83 13.27 1.26
CA LEU A 120 -8.21 12.65 2.53
C LEU A 120 -7.23 13.10 3.63
N LYS A 121 -7.79 13.40 4.80
CA LYS A 121 -7.03 13.82 6.00
C LYS A 121 -7.28 12.85 7.14
N ASN A 122 -6.24 12.66 7.96
CA ASN A 122 -6.28 11.85 9.18
C ASN A 122 -6.80 10.41 8.95
N ASP A 123 -6.52 9.87 7.78
CA ASP A 123 -6.90 8.50 7.43
C ASP A 123 -6.02 7.50 8.18
N ARG A 124 -6.62 6.52 8.84
CA ARG A 124 -5.93 5.58 9.73
C ARG A 124 -5.87 4.19 9.13
N ARG A 125 -4.71 3.55 9.24
CA ARG A 125 -4.53 2.13 8.90
C ARG A 125 -3.88 1.42 10.06
N THR A 126 -4.42 0.26 10.40
CA THR A 126 -3.96 -0.55 11.53
C THR A 126 -3.52 -1.90 11.05
N HIS A 127 -2.37 -2.35 11.54
CA HIS A 127 -1.88 -3.71 11.37
C HIS A 127 -1.61 -4.35 12.73
N GLU A 128 -1.83 -5.65 12.82
CA GLU A 128 -1.39 -6.48 13.93
C GLU A 128 0.00 -7.06 13.65
N LYS A 129 0.62 -7.65 14.67
CA LYS A 129 1.81 -8.46 14.46
C LYS A 129 1.56 -9.53 13.42
N SER A 130 2.50 -9.72 12.51
CA SER A 130 2.42 -10.76 11.47
C SER A 130 2.79 -12.16 11.96
N GLY A 131 3.42 -12.26 13.12
CA GLY A 131 4.07 -13.49 13.59
C GLY A 131 5.49 -13.70 13.07
N ASP A 132 5.92 -12.91 12.09
CA ASP A 132 7.26 -12.98 11.49
C ASP A 132 8.22 -11.98 12.13
N GLN A 133 9.46 -12.38 12.37
CA GLN A 133 10.45 -11.52 13.03
C GLN A 133 11.00 -10.41 12.12
N VAL A 134 11.01 -10.62 10.81
CA VAL A 134 11.50 -9.68 9.81
C VAL A 134 10.35 -8.90 9.23
N MET A 135 9.38 -9.60 8.64
CA MET A 135 8.23 -9.01 7.94
C MET A 135 7.08 -8.75 8.92
N CYS A 136 7.28 -7.80 9.84
CA CYS A 136 6.28 -7.42 10.83
C CYS A 136 6.15 -5.89 10.94
N PRO A 137 4.97 -5.32 10.69
CA PRO A 137 4.76 -3.88 10.74
C PRO A 137 4.97 -3.31 12.14
N VAL A 138 4.56 -4.05 13.18
CA VAL A 138 4.72 -3.64 14.58
C VAL A 138 6.19 -3.58 14.96
N LEU A 139 6.94 -4.65 14.69
CA LEU A 139 8.37 -4.72 15.04
C LEU A 139 9.19 -3.67 14.28
N ARG A 140 8.91 -3.48 12.99
CA ARG A 140 9.68 -2.51 12.18
C ARG A 140 9.41 -1.08 12.58
N LEU A 141 8.14 -0.69 12.81
CA LEU A 141 7.83 0.65 13.31
C LEU A 141 8.36 0.89 14.73
N ALA A 142 8.26 -0.10 15.61
CA ALA A 142 8.84 0.01 16.95
C ALA A 142 10.37 0.20 16.89
N SER A 143 11.05 -0.55 16.03
CA SER A 143 12.50 -0.41 15.81
C SER A 143 12.87 0.99 15.30
N LEU A 144 12.16 1.48 14.28
CA LEU A 144 12.39 2.83 13.72
C LEU A 144 12.19 3.92 14.78
N ILE A 145 11.09 3.86 15.54
CA ILE A 145 10.77 4.86 16.57
C ILE A 145 11.78 4.85 17.69
N LYS A 146 12.12 3.67 18.22
CA LYS A 146 13.16 3.54 19.25
C LYS A 146 14.52 4.09 18.77
N ARG A 147 14.84 3.86 17.49
CA ARG A 147 16.07 4.43 16.90
C ARG A 147 16.01 5.95 16.85
N VAL A 148 14.93 6.52 16.33
CA VAL A 148 14.74 7.97 16.24
C VAL A 148 14.87 8.61 17.62
N LEU A 149 14.16 8.10 18.62
CA LEU A 149 14.20 8.62 19.99
C LEU A 149 15.58 8.52 20.64
N ARG A 150 16.39 7.51 20.27
CA ARG A 150 17.74 7.32 20.78
C ARG A 150 18.77 8.19 20.06
N THR A 151 18.67 8.34 18.72
CA THR A 151 19.75 8.90 17.92
C THR A 151 19.51 10.34 17.49
N VAL A 152 18.27 10.77 17.31
CA VAL A 152 17.96 12.12 16.82
C VAL A 152 17.88 13.08 18.01
N PRO A 153 18.77 14.07 18.10
CA PRO A 153 18.69 15.07 19.17
C PRO A 153 17.34 15.77 19.19
N MET A 154 16.78 15.93 20.40
CA MET A 154 15.48 16.58 20.61
C MET A 154 14.34 15.99 19.75
N ALA A 155 14.38 14.67 19.49
CA ALA A 155 13.28 13.99 18.79
C ALA A 155 11.95 14.24 19.49
N GLY A 156 10.96 14.70 18.75
CA GLY A 156 9.63 15.04 19.28
C GLY A 156 8.51 14.55 18.35
N PRO A 157 7.25 14.86 18.68
CA PRO A 157 6.07 14.39 17.95
C PRO A 157 6.11 14.67 16.45
N ASP A 158 6.77 15.74 16.04
CA ASP A 158 6.90 16.16 14.65
C ASP A 158 8.08 15.52 13.88
N THR A 159 8.92 14.76 14.57
CA THR A 159 10.05 14.08 13.94
C THR A 159 9.56 12.97 13.01
N PRO A 160 10.06 12.89 11.75
CA PRO A 160 9.73 11.81 10.84
C PRO A 160 10.18 10.44 11.36
N VAL A 161 9.39 9.39 11.11
CA VAL A 161 9.72 8.02 11.56
C VAL A 161 10.98 7.44 10.88
N GLY A 162 11.37 7.96 9.71
CA GLY A 162 12.59 7.61 9.00
C GLY A 162 13.73 8.60 9.22
N ALA A 163 13.64 9.49 10.22
CA ALA A 163 14.74 10.39 10.55
C ALA A 163 15.95 9.61 11.09
N THR A 164 17.14 10.09 10.76
CA THR A 164 18.42 9.51 11.18
C THR A 164 19.35 10.61 11.66
N TYR A 165 20.34 10.21 12.44
CA TYR A 165 21.43 11.09 12.85
C TYR A 165 22.74 10.35 12.64
N ILE A 166 23.44 10.70 11.57
CA ILE A 166 24.67 10.03 11.13
C ILE A 166 25.74 11.10 10.93
N ASN A 167 26.94 10.87 11.43
CA ASN A 167 28.07 11.79 11.34
C ASN A 167 27.77 13.20 11.88
N ASN A 168 27.04 13.28 12.99
CA ASN A 168 26.59 14.55 13.61
C ASN A 168 25.65 15.41 12.76
N GLU A 169 25.05 14.83 11.73
CA GLU A 169 24.03 15.48 10.91
C GLU A 169 22.71 14.75 10.93
N GLN A 170 21.63 15.50 11.05
CA GLN A 170 20.29 14.95 10.89
C GLN A 170 20.03 14.72 9.41
N SER A 171 19.75 13.48 9.06
CA SER A 171 19.38 13.05 7.74
C SER A 171 18.01 12.37 7.74
N LYS A 172 17.44 12.17 6.58
CA LYS A 172 16.18 11.47 6.38
C LYS A 172 16.31 10.59 5.16
N VAL A 173 15.60 9.47 5.19
CA VAL A 173 15.56 8.59 4.01
C VAL A 173 14.88 9.32 2.86
N THR A 174 15.58 9.45 1.73
CA THR A 174 15.02 10.02 0.50
C THR A 174 14.41 8.94 -0.39
N ALA A 175 13.54 9.33 -1.31
CA ALA A 175 12.99 8.41 -2.32
C ALA A 175 14.08 7.81 -3.22
N GLU A 176 15.16 8.58 -3.47
CA GLU A 176 16.31 8.11 -4.25
C GLU A 176 17.11 7.05 -3.49
N THR A 177 17.43 7.31 -2.22
CA THR A 177 18.12 6.35 -1.35
C THR A 177 17.32 5.05 -1.25
N LEU A 178 16.00 5.14 -1.06
CA LEU A 178 15.12 3.97 -1.02
C LEU A 178 15.15 3.20 -2.34
N ARG A 179 15.05 3.89 -3.48
CA ARG A 179 15.11 3.28 -4.81
C ARG A 179 16.45 2.59 -5.07
N LYS A 180 17.54 3.25 -4.73
CA LYS A 180 18.90 2.71 -4.91
C LYS A 180 19.10 1.43 -4.12
N ASN A 181 18.69 1.42 -2.85
CA ASN A 181 18.83 0.25 -1.99
C ASN A 181 17.93 -0.92 -2.44
N LEU A 182 16.68 -0.66 -2.89
CA LEU A 182 15.82 -1.69 -3.48
C LEU A 182 16.46 -2.35 -4.70
N ARG A 183 17.02 -1.55 -5.60
CA ARG A 183 17.68 -2.04 -6.81
C ARG A 183 18.95 -2.82 -6.50
N LEU A 184 19.75 -2.32 -5.57
CA LEU A 184 20.95 -3.03 -5.11
C LEU A 184 20.59 -4.39 -4.50
N ALA A 185 19.59 -4.44 -3.61
CA ALA A 185 19.11 -5.68 -3.01
C ALA A 185 18.60 -6.67 -4.07
N CYS A 186 17.90 -6.17 -5.10
CA CYS A 186 17.46 -7.00 -6.21
C CYS A 186 18.64 -7.59 -6.98
N THR A 187 19.64 -6.79 -7.35
CA THR A 187 20.84 -7.26 -8.05
C THR A 187 21.61 -8.30 -7.23
N LEU A 188 21.87 -8.00 -5.95
CA LEU A 188 22.63 -8.89 -5.07
C LEU A 188 21.86 -10.15 -4.68
N GLY A 189 20.53 -10.13 -4.74
CA GLY A 189 19.64 -11.26 -4.43
C GLY A 189 19.36 -12.19 -5.60
N GLY A 190 20.00 -12.00 -6.77
CA GLY A 190 19.83 -12.86 -7.95
C GLY A 190 18.90 -12.31 -9.03
N GLY A 191 18.37 -11.09 -8.83
CA GLY A 191 17.64 -10.36 -9.89
C GLY A 191 16.48 -11.13 -10.49
N LYS A 192 16.45 -11.20 -11.82
CA LYS A 192 15.35 -11.81 -12.59
C LYS A 192 15.18 -13.30 -12.34
N GLU A 193 16.27 -14.02 -12.08
CA GLU A 193 16.25 -15.47 -11.85
C GLU A 193 15.55 -15.83 -10.53
N VAL A 194 15.74 -15.01 -9.49
CA VAL A 194 15.18 -15.26 -8.15
C VAL A 194 13.84 -14.58 -7.94
N PHE A 195 13.69 -13.32 -8.40
CA PHE A 195 12.50 -12.51 -8.12
C PHE A 195 11.54 -12.40 -9.30
N GLY A 196 11.89 -12.87 -10.48
CA GLY A 196 11.11 -12.74 -11.72
C GLY A 196 11.20 -11.36 -12.38
N TYR A 197 12.01 -10.44 -11.83
CA TYR A 197 12.23 -9.09 -12.35
C TYR A 197 13.64 -8.59 -12.07
N GLY A 198 14.14 -7.69 -12.92
CA GLY A 198 15.45 -7.07 -12.73
C GLY A 198 15.38 -5.77 -11.94
N ALA A 199 16.55 -5.27 -11.48
CA ALA A 199 16.67 -4.03 -10.74
C ALA A 199 16.12 -2.81 -11.50
N ALA A 200 16.18 -2.82 -12.84
CA ALA A 200 15.66 -1.74 -13.67
C ALA A 200 14.11 -1.71 -13.71
N ASP A 201 13.45 -2.83 -13.38
CA ASP A 201 11.99 -2.95 -13.44
C ASP A 201 11.30 -2.46 -12.18
N ILE A 202 12.06 -2.14 -11.13
CA ILE A 202 11.53 -1.76 -9.82
C ILE A 202 11.92 -0.33 -9.42
N GLY A 203 11.08 0.26 -8.58
CA GLY A 203 11.27 1.56 -7.99
C GLY A 203 10.44 1.73 -6.72
N THR A 204 10.32 2.94 -6.22
CA THR A 204 9.60 3.19 -4.95
C THR A 204 8.10 2.84 -5.02
N ARG A 205 7.47 2.95 -6.19
CA ARG A 205 6.07 2.55 -6.39
C ARG A 205 5.89 1.04 -6.31
N SER A 206 6.93 0.27 -6.64
CA SER A 206 6.93 -1.19 -6.61
C SER A 206 6.59 -1.75 -5.24
N ILE A 207 6.93 -1.05 -4.15
CA ILE A 207 6.58 -1.42 -2.78
C ILE A 207 5.06 -1.47 -2.61
N ARG A 208 4.39 -0.42 -3.03
CA ARG A 208 2.94 -0.28 -2.92
C ARG A 208 2.19 -1.29 -3.80
N TYR A 209 2.73 -1.55 -5.00
CA TYR A 209 2.20 -2.58 -5.89
C TYR A 209 2.42 -3.98 -5.33
N GLY A 210 3.57 -4.22 -4.68
CA GLY A 210 3.85 -5.46 -3.98
C GLY A 210 2.86 -5.75 -2.85
N ALA A 211 2.50 -4.74 -2.07
CA ALA A 211 1.48 -4.86 -1.03
C ALA A 211 0.11 -5.26 -1.63
N ALA A 212 -0.31 -4.60 -2.71
CA ALA A 212 -1.56 -4.92 -3.38
C ALA A 212 -1.53 -6.34 -3.98
N MET A 213 -0.43 -6.71 -4.64
CA MET A 213 -0.22 -8.05 -5.21
C MET A 213 -0.27 -9.14 -4.13
N GLY A 214 0.41 -8.93 -2.99
CA GLY A 214 0.41 -9.89 -1.88
C GLY A 214 -1.00 -10.16 -1.36
N LEU A 215 -1.82 -9.12 -1.21
CA LEU A 215 -3.22 -9.28 -0.79
C LEU A 215 -4.08 -9.92 -1.88
N PHE A 216 -3.87 -9.56 -3.14
CA PHE A 216 -4.61 -10.09 -4.27
C PHE A 216 -4.38 -11.60 -4.43
N LEU A 217 -3.12 -12.06 -4.38
CA LEU A 217 -2.76 -13.48 -4.47
C LEU A 217 -3.30 -14.31 -3.30
N MET A 218 -3.56 -13.68 -2.15
CA MET A 218 -4.22 -14.30 -1.00
C MET A 218 -5.74 -14.17 -1.04
N ASN A 219 -6.31 -13.86 -2.21
CA ASN A 219 -7.76 -13.75 -2.45
C ASN A 219 -8.49 -12.72 -1.56
N HIS A 220 -7.77 -11.68 -1.10
CA HIS A 220 -8.47 -10.60 -0.41
C HIS A 220 -9.36 -9.80 -1.38
N PRO A 221 -10.60 -9.44 -0.97
CA PRO A 221 -11.50 -8.64 -1.79
C PRO A 221 -10.84 -7.33 -2.26
N VAL A 222 -11.07 -6.98 -3.53
CA VAL A 222 -10.56 -5.73 -4.15
C VAL A 222 -10.89 -4.51 -3.27
N ALA A 223 -12.08 -4.49 -2.65
CA ALA A 223 -12.46 -3.42 -1.74
C ALA A 223 -11.49 -3.27 -0.55
N LYS A 224 -11.06 -4.37 0.07
CA LYS A 224 -10.06 -4.35 1.16
C LYS A 224 -8.70 -3.84 0.67
N ILE A 225 -8.27 -4.27 -0.52
CA ILE A 225 -7.01 -3.82 -1.13
C ILE A 225 -7.07 -2.31 -1.37
N LYS A 226 -8.18 -1.81 -1.94
CA LYS A 226 -8.41 -0.37 -2.16
C LYS A 226 -8.38 0.42 -0.85
N ILE A 227 -9.03 -0.07 0.18
CA ILE A 227 -9.05 0.58 1.51
C ILE A 227 -7.65 0.65 2.08
N LEU A 228 -6.89 -0.45 2.11
CA LEU A 228 -5.52 -0.45 2.63
C LEU A 228 -4.63 0.52 1.85
N GLY A 229 -4.63 0.40 0.53
CA GLY A 229 -3.79 1.21 -0.32
C GLY A 229 -4.31 2.64 -0.53
N ARG A 230 -5.50 2.97 -0.06
CA ARG A 230 -6.10 4.31 -0.25
C ARG A 230 -6.22 4.68 -1.73
N TRP A 231 -6.67 3.70 -2.56
CA TRP A 231 -7.00 3.92 -3.96
C TRP A 231 -8.45 4.32 -4.12
N SER A 232 -8.68 5.41 -4.83
CA SER A 232 -10.03 5.88 -5.20
C SER A 232 -10.60 5.18 -6.44
N SER A 233 -9.74 4.57 -7.24
CA SER A 233 -10.09 3.85 -8.48
C SER A 233 -9.45 2.46 -8.50
N ASP A 234 -9.78 1.67 -9.52
CA ASP A 234 -9.20 0.35 -9.75
C ASP A 234 -7.84 0.40 -10.49
N ALA A 235 -7.28 1.60 -10.69
CA ALA A 235 -6.02 1.81 -11.39
C ALA A 235 -4.82 1.00 -10.83
N PHE A 236 -4.92 0.48 -9.61
CA PHE A 236 -3.90 -0.42 -9.07
C PHE A 236 -3.92 -1.79 -9.76
N LEU A 237 -5.06 -2.21 -10.32
CA LEU A 237 -5.18 -3.46 -11.08
C LEU A 237 -4.33 -3.44 -12.36
N ASP A 238 -4.13 -2.26 -12.98
CA ASP A 238 -3.28 -2.11 -14.15
C ASP A 238 -1.84 -2.57 -13.88
N TYR A 239 -1.41 -2.54 -12.63
CA TYR A 239 -0.08 -2.99 -12.21
C TYR A 239 -0.03 -4.44 -11.75
N ILE A 240 -1.16 -5.00 -11.34
CA ILE A 240 -1.29 -6.39 -10.89
C ILE A 240 -1.51 -7.32 -12.08
N TRP A 241 -2.43 -6.97 -12.98
CA TRP A 241 -2.88 -7.83 -14.05
C TRP A 241 -1.78 -8.32 -14.99
N PRO A 242 -0.83 -7.49 -15.47
CA PRO A 242 0.23 -8.01 -16.33
C PRO A 242 1.07 -9.11 -15.68
N GLN A 243 1.24 -9.03 -14.35
CA GLN A 243 1.99 -10.05 -13.61
C GLN A 243 1.13 -11.29 -13.29
N VAL A 244 -0.16 -11.12 -13.07
CA VAL A 244 -1.10 -12.23 -12.84
C VAL A 244 -1.36 -13.01 -14.13
N LEU A 245 -1.43 -12.33 -15.28
CA LEU A 245 -1.61 -12.98 -16.58
C LEU A 245 -0.43 -13.89 -16.96
N GLU A 246 0.77 -13.62 -16.45
CA GLU A 246 1.93 -14.52 -16.61
C GLU A 246 1.76 -15.82 -15.79
N TRP A 247 0.79 -15.89 -14.86
CA TRP A 247 0.59 -17.01 -13.91
C TRP A 247 -0.74 -17.73 -14.11
N THR A 248 -1.18 -17.89 -15.35
CA THR A 248 -2.49 -18.48 -15.70
C THR A 248 -2.56 -20.01 -15.58
N ASN A 249 -1.69 -20.62 -14.79
CA ASN A 249 -1.47 -22.08 -14.75
C ASN A 249 -2.71 -22.96 -14.43
N GLN A 250 -3.83 -22.37 -14.01
CA GLN A 250 -5.06 -23.11 -13.72
C GLN A 250 -6.31 -22.59 -14.43
N MET A 251 -6.22 -21.44 -15.11
CA MET A 251 -7.40 -20.81 -15.71
C MET A 251 -8.11 -21.73 -16.73
N SER A 252 -7.35 -22.44 -17.55
CA SER A 252 -7.95 -23.37 -18.53
C SER A 252 -8.71 -24.51 -17.85
N SER A 253 -8.19 -25.06 -16.77
CA SER A 253 -8.87 -26.09 -15.98
C SER A 253 -10.09 -25.54 -15.27
N ASP A 254 -10.01 -24.30 -14.76
CA ASP A 254 -11.13 -23.65 -14.07
C ASP A 254 -12.25 -23.28 -15.05
N MET A 255 -11.91 -22.92 -16.30
CA MET A 255 -12.90 -22.60 -17.34
C MET A 255 -13.81 -23.78 -17.68
N ILE A 256 -13.32 -25.00 -17.59
CA ILE A 256 -14.06 -26.23 -17.92
C ILE A 256 -14.60 -26.96 -16.68
N ARG A 257 -14.34 -26.49 -15.48
CA ARG A 257 -14.76 -27.14 -14.23
C ARG A 257 -16.27 -27.22 -14.10
N ASN A 258 -16.99 -26.22 -14.56
CA ASN A 258 -18.45 -26.19 -14.59
C ASN A 258 -18.94 -26.52 -16.00
N ASN A 259 -19.47 -27.73 -16.19
CA ASN A 259 -20.06 -28.16 -17.47
C ASN A 259 -21.37 -27.43 -17.80
N SER A 260 -22.04 -26.82 -16.81
CA SER A 260 -23.24 -26.02 -16.99
C SER A 260 -23.14 -24.72 -16.21
N PHE A 261 -23.45 -23.60 -16.85
CA PHE A 261 -23.54 -22.28 -16.18
C PHE A 261 -24.91 -22.06 -15.53
N PHE A 262 -25.87 -22.95 -15.79
CA PHE A 262 -27.23 -22.85 -15.24
C PHE A 262 -27.36 -23.50 -13.86
N ASP A 263 -26.48 -24.44 -13.53
CA ASP A 263 -26.46 -25.14 -12.25
C ASP A 263 -25.49 -24.50 -11.23
N ALA A 264 -25.03 -23.29 -11.50
CA ALA A 264 -24.21 -22.54 -10.52
C ALA A 264 -25.09 -22.24 -9.30
N SER A 265 -24.81 -22.90 -8.17
CA SER A 265 -25.53 -22.73 -6.91
C SER A 265 -25.63 -21.26 -6.52
N ASP A 266 -26.77 -20.87 -5.95
CA ASP A 266 -27.08 -19.49 -5.53
C ASP A 266 -26.04 -18.89 -4.56
N GLU A 267 -25.24 -19.71 -3.89
CA GLU A 267 -24.14 -19.30 -3.01
C GLU A 267 -23.08 -18.41 -3.68
N ARG A 268 -22.91 -18.53 -5.02
CA ARG A 268 -22.01 -17.65 -5.76
C ARG A 268 -22.65 -16.33 -6.22
N ARG A 269 -23.98 -16.24 -6.18
CA ARG A 269 -24.72 -15.02 -6.55
C ARG A 269 -24.74 -13.99 -5.44
N GLU A 270 -24.50 -14.39 -4.20
CA GLU A 270 -24.52 -13.53 -3.02
C GLU A 270 -23.17 -12.89 -2.67
N SER A 271 -22.10 -13.18 -3.40
CA SER A 271 -20.84 -12.44 -3.24
C SER A 271 -21.05 -11.00 -3.73
N LYS A 272 -21.50 -10.13 -2.83
CA LYS A 272 -21.65 -8.68 -3.03
C LYS A 272 -20.33 -7.97 -3.43
N ASP A 273 -19.24 -8.72 -3.54
CA ASP A 273 -17.89 -8.24 -3.85
C ASP A 273 -17.39 -8.67 -5.24
N ASP A 274 -18.21 -9.24 -6.12
CA ASP A 274 -17.83 -9.54 -7.50
C ASP A 274 -17.67 -8.22 -8.27
N PRO A 275 -16.45 -7.87 -8.71
CA PRO A 275 -16.19 -6.62 -9.44
C PRO A 275 -16.97 -6.51 -10.75
N ARG A 276 -17.52 -7.63 -11.29
CA ARG A 276 -18.33 -7.67 -12.51
C ARG A 276 -19.74 -7.12 -12.31
N THR A 277 -20.26 -7.09 -11.08
CA THR A 277 -21.62 -6.63 -10.77
C THR A 277 -21.74 -5.13 -10.49
N ARG A 278 -20.61 -4.39 -10.38
CA ARG A 278 -20.64 -2.94 -10.11
C ARG A 278 -20.79 -2.05 -11.35
N GLY A 279 -20.95 -2.62 -12.55
CA GLY A 279 -21.05 -1.87 -13.81
C GLY A 279 -22.47 -1.61 -14.32
N SER A 280 -23.50 -2.23 -13.80
CA SER A 280 -24.86 -2.07 -14.28
C SER A 280 -25.82 -1.71 -13.14
N ARG A 281 -25.94 -0.40 -12.86
CA ARG A 281 -27.18 0.10 -12.28
C ARG A 281 -28.27 -0.07 -13.36
N PRO A 282 -29.38 -0.77 -13.09
CA PRO A 282 -30.51 -0.70 -13.98
C PRO A 282 -30.95 0.76 -14.05
N ILE A 283 -31.05 1.26 -15.28
CA ILE A 283 -31.74 2.53 -15.53
C ILE A 283 -33.22 2.24 -15.21
N THR A 284 -33.66 2.60 -14.02
CA THR A 284 -35.09 2.67 -13.74
C THR A 284 -35.64 3.80 -14.56
N MET A 285 -36.28 3.46 -15.69
CA MET A 285 -37.16 4.39 -16.39
C MET A 285 -38.20 4.85 -15.38
N ALA A 286 -38.21 6.13 -15.10
CA ALA A 286 -39.27 6.75 -14.33
C ALA A 286 -40.58 6.58 -15.11
N ASP A 287 -41.43 5.71 -14.61
CA ASP A 287 -42.76 5.50 -15.13
C ASP A 287 -43.58 6.78 -14.82
N GLY A 288 -43.94 7.50 -15.89
CA GLY A 288 -44.78 8.65 -15.85
C GLY A 288 -46.22 8.26 -15.49
N GLY A 289 -46.49 8.13 -14.19
CA GLY A 289 -47.83 7.85 -13.66
C GLY A 289 -48.64 9.10 -13.52
N ARG A 290 -49.65 9.22 -14.43
CA ARG A 290 -50.75 10.18 -14.52
C ARG A 290 -51.33 10.55 -13.14
N LYS A 291 -51.46 11.86 -12.95
CA LYS A 291 -52.41 12.45 -12.04
C LYS A 291 -53.84 12.06 -12.47
N ASN A 292 -54.64 11.54 -11.54
CA ASN A 292 -56.07 11.63 -11.60
C ASN A 292 -56.62 12.23 -10.30
N ASN A 293 -57.21 13.41 -10.49
CA ASN A 293 -58.08 14.09 -9.57
C ASN A 293 -59.32 13.26 -9.30
N SER A 294 -59.79 13.20 -8.07
CA SER A 294 -61.19 13.50 -7.78
C SER A 294 -61.54 13.43 -6.28
N LYS A 295 -62.07 14.55 -5.84
CA LYS A 295 -63.20 14.74 -4.89
C LYS A 295 -62.94 14.56 -3.41
N LEU A 296 -62.88 15.66 -2.70
CA LEU A 296 -63.99 16.27 -1.92
C LEU A 296 -64.84 15.29 -1.14
N HIS A 297 -64.74 15.32 0.18
CA HIS A 297 -65.91 15.58 1.01
C HIS A 297 -65.53 16.09 2.41
N LEU A 298 -66.19 17.23 2.74
CA LEU A 298 -66.41 17.83 4.04
C LEU A 298 -67.18 16.86 4.97
N HIS A 299 -66.89 16.85 6.27
CA HIS A 299 -67.83 17.16 7.33
C HIS A 299 -67.20 17.05 8.71
N HIS A 300 -67.49 18.09 9.46
CA HIS A 300 -67.50 18.40 10.90
C HIS A 300 -66.17 18.41 11.64
#